data_d93fedd261ab11f33e9c67d34de3ba80
#
_entry.id   d93fedd261ab11f33e9c67d34de3ba80
#
_cell.length_a   1.000
_cell.length_b   1.000
_cell.length_c   1.000
_cell.angle_alpha   90.00
_cell.angle_beta   90.00
_cell.angle_gamma   90.00
#
_symmetry.space_group_name_H-M   'P 1'
#
loop_
_entity.id
_entity.type
_entity.pdbx_description
1 polymer ?
#
loop_
_entity_poly.entity_id
_entity_poly.type
_entity_poly.pdbx_seq_one_letter_code
_entity_poly.pdbx_strand_id
1 'polypeptide(L)'
;MGCGRVGARLATTLDSMGHSVSVIDVDSKAFNRLPSDFSGRRVTGVGMDRAAMRQAGIKGAYAFAAVSSGDNSNIIAARIAREVFDVEHVVARIYDPTRAYLYERLGIPTVASVQRTTESVLRRVLPPDASLTWSHPTGSVALVNATPTPAWYGVAFPTVEELTGCRIAFTSRLGAVQPASSDLVVQEHDQLYFAIAGTDTTRLRDLMSNPPRLED
;
A
#
# COMPACT_ATOMS: atom_id res chain seq x y z
N MET A 1 13.29 0.96 -13.91
CA MET A 1 13.05 0.11 -15.09
C MET A 1 11.56 0.06 -15.38
N GLY A 2 11.16 0.40 -16.62
CA GLY A 2 9.79 0.65 -17.06
C GLY A 2 9.38 2.11 -16.95
N CYS A 3 9.08 2.78 -18.07
CA CYS A 3 8.61 4.17 -18.16
C CYS A 3 7.09 4.24 -18.48
N GLY A 4 6.32 3.32 -17.91
CA GLY A 4 4.87 3.37 -17.92
C GLY A 4 4.34 4.44 -16.95
N ARG A 5 3.02 4.46 -16.71
CA ARG A 5 2.38 5.44 -15.79
C ARG A 5 3.03 5.47 -14.41
N VAL A 6 3.32 4.32 -13.82
CA VAL A 6 3.95 4.23 -12.50
C VAL A 6 5.41 4.69 -12.56
N GLY A 7 6.18 4.16 -13.50
CA GLY A 7 7.62 4.47 -13.60
C GLY A 7 7.89 5.93 -13.93
N ALA A 8 7.13 6.53 -14.85
CA ALA A 8 7.26 7.95 -15.16
C ALA A 8 6.92 8.82 -13.94
N ARG A 9 5.82 8.52 -13.23
CA ARG A 9 5.45 9.28 -12.02
C ARG A 9 6.50 9.16 -10.93
N LEU A 10 7.01 7.94 -10.68
CA LEU A 10 8.07 7.69 -9.71
C LEU A 10 9.34 8.46 -10.07
N ALA A 11 9.77 8.38 -11.34
CA ALA A 11 10.96 9.07 -11.81
C ALA A 11 10.85 10.60 -11.66
N THR A 12 9.71 11.18 -12.05
CA THR A 12 9.45 12.62 -11.90
C THR A 12 9.46 13.04 -10.44
N THR A 13 8.84 12.26 -9.56
CA THR A 13 8.81 12.57 -8.13
C THR A 13 10.21 12.54 -7.52
N LEU A 14 11.01 11.51 -7.81
CA LEU A 14 12.37 11.42 -7.30
C LEU A 14 13.27 12.55 -7.85
N ASP A 15 13.13 12.89 -9.12
CA ASP A 15 13.86 13.98 -9.75
C ASP A 15 13.53 15.33 -9.10
N SER A 16 12.24 15.60 -8.85
CA SER A 16 11.79 16.81 -8.15
C SER A 16 12.26 16.89 -6.68
N MET A 17 12.59 15.75 -6.06
CA MET A 17 13.20 15.67 -4.74
C MET A 17 14.74 15.85 -4.77
N GLY A 18 15.33 16.07 -5.96
CA GLY A 18 16.76 16.28 -6.14
C GLY A 18 17.59 15.00 -6.25
N HIS A 19 16.95 13.84 -6.44
CA HIS A 19 17.68 12.58 -6.66
C HIS A 19 18.17 12.46 -8.09
N SER A 20 19.36 11.85 -8.29
CA SER A 20 19.85 11.45 -9.61
C SER A 20 19.09 10.21 -10.09
N VAL A 21 18.32 10.34 -11.15
CA VAL A 21 17.41 9.29 -11.64
C VAL A 21 17.83 8.81 -13.03
N SER A 22 17.81 7.49 -13.24
CA SER A 22 17.92 6.88 -14.58
C SER A 22 16.69 6.03 -14.86
N VAL A 23 16.12 6.18 -16.05
CA VAL A 23 14.95 5.41 -16.50
C VAL A 23 15.33 4.53 -17.68
N ILE A 24 15.00 3.24 -17.61
CA ILE A 24 15.23 2.26 -18.68
C ILE A 24 13.86 1.82 -19.20
N ASP A 25 13.66 1.89 -20.52
CA ASP A 25 12.48 1.30 -21.18
C ASP A 25 12.88 0.77 -22.57
N VAL A 26 12.18 -0.27 -23.04
CA VAL A 26 12.40 -0.83 -24.38
C VAL A 26 11.84 0.09 -25.48
N ASP A 27 10.83 0.87 -25.16
CA ASP A 27 10.20 1.83 -26.08
C ASP A 27 10.67 3.25 -25.76
N SER A 28 11.45 3.84 -26.66
CA SER A 28 11.90 5.23 -26.51
C SER A 28 10.75 6.23 -26.43
N LYS A 29 9.58 5.93 -27.04
CA LYS A 29 8.37 6.77 -26.95
C LYS A 29 7.77 6.81 -25.54
N ALA A 30 8.07 5.80 -24.71
CA ALA A 30 7.62 5.79 -23.32
C ALA A 30 8.16 6.99 -22.54
N PHE A 31 9.33 7.51 -22.88
CA PHE A 31 9.94 8.68 -22.25
C PHE A 31 9.17 9.99 -22.49
N ASN A 32 8.25 10.04 -23.46
CA ASN A 32 7.35 11.19 -23.65
C ASN A 32 6.40 11.42 -22.46
N ARG A 33 6.32 10.46 -21.51
CA ARG A 33 5.57 10.60 -20.25
C ARG A 33 6.35 11.38 -19.19
N LEU A 34 7.64 11.54 -19.37
CA LEU A 34 8.46 12.36 -18.48
C LEU A 34 8.30 13.83 -18.87
N PRO A 35 8.28 14.74 -17.90
CA PRO A 35 8.20 16.16 -18.20
C PRO A 35 9.43 16.64 -18.97
N SER A 36 9.32 17.78 -19.64
CA SER A 36 10.38 18.34 -20.46
C SER A 36 11.63 18.73 -19.66
N ASP A 37 11.42 19.12 -18.43
CA ASP A 37 12.45 19.52 -17.45
C ASP A 37 13.04 18.33 -16.65
N PHE A 38 12.62 17.09 -16.94
CA PHE A 38 13.22 15.91 -16.29
C PHE A 38 14.72 15.84 -16.55
N SER A 39 15.50 16.00 -15.50
CA SER A 39 16.96 16.09 -15.55
C SER A 39 17.67 14.73 -15.65
N GLY A 40 16.93 13.64 -15.35
CA GLY A 40 17.48 12.30 -15.27
C GLY A 40 17.83 11.67 -16.63
N ARG A 41 18.57 10.57 -16.57
CA ARG A 41 19.01 9.83 -17.76
C ARG A 41 17.90 8.95 -18.33
N ARG A 42 17.76 8.93 -19.64
CA ARG A 42 16.85 8.05 -20.39
C ARG A 42 17.69 7.00 -21.14
N VAL A 43 17.42 5.72 -20.91
CA VAL A 43 18.14 4.60 -21.54
C VAL A 43 17.14 3.71 -22.27
N THR A 44 17.26 3.64 -23.57
CA THR A 44 16.43 2.69 -24.37
C THR A 44 17.11 1.33 -24.36
N GLY A 45 16.40 0.31 -23.86
CA GLY A 45 16.91 -1.03 -23.78
C GLY A 45 16.05 -1.97 -22.94
N VAL A 46 16.40 -3.25 -22.99
CA VAL A 46 15.73 -4.29 -22.18
C VAL A 46 16.18 -4.12 -20.72
N GLY A 47 15.22 -3.88 -19.83
CA GLY A 47 15.53 -3.50 -18.44
C GLY A 47 16.18 -4.58 -17.59
N MET A 48 16.22 -5.84 -18.03
CA MET A 48 16.99 -6.92 -17.41
C MET A 48 18.34 -7.20 -18.12
N ASP A 49 18.66 -6.44 -19.18
CA ASP A 49 19.96 -6.54 -19.82
C ASP A 49 21.02 -5.80 -18.99
N ARG A 50 22.10 -6.52 -18.68
CA ARG A 50 23.23 -5.98 -17.93
C ARG A 50 23.90 -4.78 -18.60
N ALA A 51 23.92 -4.73 -19.95
CA ALA A 51 24.48 -3.60 -20.68
C ALA A 51 23.63 -2.34 -20.52
N ALA A 52 22.29 -2.46 -20.65
CA ALA A 52 21.36 -1.36 -20.42
C ALA A 52 21.40 -0.87 -18.96
N MET A 53 21.48 -1.79 -17.99
CA MET A 53 21.65 -1.45 -16.58
C MET A 53 22.97 -0.68 -16.32
N ARG A 54 24.10 -1.11 -16.92
CA ARG A 54 25.37 -0.39 -16.81
C ARG A 54 25.29 1.00 -17.44
N GLN A 55 24.68 1.12 -18.61
CA GLN A 55 24.47 2.40 -19.28
C GLN A 55 23.62 3.35 -18.43
N ALA A 56 22.64 2.82 -17.70
CA ALA A 56 21.83 3.57 -16.73
C ALA A 56 22.60 3.97 -15.46
N GLY A 57 23.79 3.43 -15.23
CA GLY A 57 24.59 3.74 -14.05
C GLY A 57 24.23 2.89 -12.83
N ILE A 58 23.82 1.62 -13.03
CA ILE A 58 23.41 0.72 -11.93
C ILE A 58 24.52 0.51 -10.89
N LYS A 59 25.80 0.58 -11.31
CA LYS A 59 26.91 0.53 -10.37
C LYS A 59 26.92 1.78 -9.51
N GLY A 60 26.75 1.60 -8.21
CA GLY A 60 26.64 2.69 -7.25
C GLY A 60 25.23 3.29 -7.14
N ALA A 61 24.22 2.69 -7.75
CA ALA A 61 22.85 3.08 -7.52
C ALA A 61 22.41 2.72 -6.09
N TYR A 62 21.80 3.67 -5.40
CA TYR A 62 21.23 3.45 -4.07
C TYR A 62 20.03 2.50 -4.11
N ALA A 63 19.19 2.62 -5.14
CA ALA A 63 17.99 1.81 -5.27
C ALA A 63 17.67 1.45 -6.72
N PHE A 64 16.96 0.35 -6.92
CA PHE A 64 16.44 -0.09 -8.20
C PHE A 64 14.97 -0.48 -8.10
N ALA A 65 14.12 0.15 -8.93
CA ALA A 65 12.70 -0.14 -9.01
C ALA A 65 12.36 -0.76 -10.38
N ALA A 66 11.83 -1.99 -10.37
CA ALA A 66 11.32 -2.67 -11.55
C ALA A 66 9.78 -2.56 -11.58
N VAL A 67 9.26 -1.67 -12.44
CA VAL A 67 7.83 -1.30 -12.47
C VAL A 67 7.20 -1.39 -13.86
N SER A 68 7.77 -2.24 -14.73
CA SER A 68 7.20 -2.52 -16.05
C SER A 68 5.87 -3.29 -15.96
N SER A 69 5.28 -3.62 -17.10
CA SER A 69 4.02 -4.38 -17.17
C SER A 69 4.18 -5.89 -16.98
N GLY A 70 5.40 -6.42 -16.95
CA GLY A 70 5.63 -7.86 -16.87
C GLY A 70 6.22 -8.29 -15.53
N ASP A 71 5.53 -9.16 -14.79
CA ASP A 71 5.98 -9.67 -13.49
C ASP A 71 7.33 -10.37 -13.58
N ASN A 72 7.47 -11.28 -14.55
CA ASN A 72 8.73 -12.01 -14.75
C ASN A 72 9.89 -11.07 -15.05
N SER A 73 9.69 -10.08 -15.93
CA SER A 73 10.73 -9.09 -16.27
C SER A 73 11.11 -8.24 -15.05
N ASN A 74 10.14 -7.85 -14.23
CA ASN A 74 10.38 -7.05 -13.03
C ASN A 74 11.20 -7.85 -12.01
N ILE A 75 10.87 -9.11 -11.79
CA ILE A 75 11.59 -9.97 -10.84
C ILE A 75 13.00 -10.26 -11.31
N ILE A 76 13.17 -10.66 -12.59
CA ILE A 76 14.49 -10.95 -13.12
C ILE A 76 15.38 -9.70 -13.04
N ALA A 77 14.86 -8.54 -13.42
CA ALA A 77 15.60 -7.29 -13.33
C ALA A 77 15.98 -6.92 -11.89
N ALA A 78 15.07 -7.06 -10.93
CA ALA A 78 15.33 -6.83 -9.52
C ALA A 78 16.41 -7.78 -8.96
N ARG A 79 16.34 -9.06 -9.33
CA ARG A 79 17.36 -10.03 -8.95
C ARG A 79 18.73 -9.71 -9.53
N ILE A 80 18.80 -9.36 -10.82
CA ILE A 80 20.07 -8.95 -11.45
C ILE A 80 20.64 -7.70 -10.76
N ALA A 81 19.80 -6.71 -10.47
CA ALA A 81 20.24 -5.51 -9.76
C ALA A 81 20.84 -5.84 -8.39
N ARG A 82 20.22 -6.74 -7.64
CA ARG A 82 20.66 -7.15 -6.30
C ARG A 82 21.84 -8.11 -6.32
N GLU A 83 21.75 -9.21 -7.10
CA GLU A 83 22.70 -10.32 -7.03
C GLU A 83 23.97 -10.10 -7.89
N VAL A 84 23.89 -9.24 -8.92
CA VAL A 84 25.00 -9.01 -9.86
C VAL A 84 25.61 -7.64 -9.70
N PHE A 85 24.81 -6.65 -9.30
CA PHE A 85 25.28 -5.27 -9.17
C PHE A 85 25.28 -4.77 -7.72
N ASP A 86 24.94 -5.63 -6.75
CA ASP A 86 24.97 -5.36 -5.31
C ASP A 86 24.14 -4.14 -4.90
N VAL A 87 23.01 -3.89 -5.60
CA VAL A 87 22.08 -2.82 -5.21
C VAL A 87 21.30 -3.26 -3.98
N GLU A 88 21.49 -2.55 -2.88
CA GLU A 88 20.88 -2.92 -1.58
C GLU A 88 19.37 -2.79 -1.58
N HIS A 89 18.84 -1.69 -2.11
CA HIS A 89 17.43 -1.39 -2.11
C HIS A 89 16.79 -1.71 -3.46
N VAL A 90 16.17 -2.89 -3.58
CA VAL A 90 15.46 -3.30 -4.79
C VAL A 90 13.98 -3.47 -4.49
N VAL A 91 13.14 -3.11 -5.45
CA VAL A 91 11.69 -3.35 -5.39
C VAL A 91 11.16 -3.77 -6.75
N ALA A 92 10.24 -4.74 -6.76
CA ALA A 92 9.56 -5.20 -7.95
C ALA A 92 8.05 -5.01 -7.85
N ARG A 93 7.46 -4.41 -8.88
CA ARG A 93 6.02 -4.38 -9.03
C ARG A 93 5.51 -5.72 -9.56
N ILE A 94 4.51 -6.29 -8.91
CA ILE A 94 3.88 -7.56 -9.27
C ILE A 94 2.38 -7.35 -9.41
N TYR A 95 1.81 -7.90 -10.49
CA TYR A 95 0.37 -7.86 -10.72
C TYR A 95 -0.33 -9.04 -10.05
N ASP A 96 0.28 -10.23 -10.09
CA ASP A 96 -0.26 -11.46 -9.51
C ASP A 96 0.10 -11.55 -8.01
N PRO A 97 -0.87 -11.46 -7.09
CA PRO A 97 -0.62 -11.50 -5.65
C PRO A 97 0.01 -12.83 -5.19
N THR A 98 -0.33 -13.93 -5.85
CA THR A 98 0.21 -15.26 -5.51
C THR A 98 1.72 -15.32 -5.74
N ARG A 99 2.18 -14.67 -6.80
CA ARG A 99 3.60 -14.55 -7.11
C ARG A 99 4.33 -13.59 -6.17
N ALA A 100 3.68 -12.51 -5.75
CA ALA A 100 4.26 -11.55 -4.82
C ALA A 100 4.77 -12.24 -3.55
N TYR A 101 3.95 -13.10 -2.93
CA TYR A 101 4.32 -13.87 -1.75
C TYR A 101 5.58 -14.75 -1.95
N LEU A 102 5.68 -15.42 -3.10
CA LEU A 102 6.85 -16.26 -3.41
C LEU A 102 8.15 -15.44 -3.49
N TYR A 103 8.07 -14.26 -4.10
CA TYR A 103 9.26 -13.42 -4.32
C TYR A 103 9.71 -12.70 -3.05
N GLU A 104 8.76 -12.32 -2.19
CA GLU A 104 9.09 -11.79 -0.85
C GLU A 104 9.86 -12.81 -0.01
N ARG A 105 9.48 -14.09 -0.07
CA ARG A 105 10.24 -15.18 0.58
C ARG A 105 11.65 -15.36 0.00
N LEU A 106 11.88 -14.98 -1.24
CA LEU A 106 13.22 -14.94 -1.87
C LEU A 106 13.97 -13.63 -1.55
N GLY A 107 13.41 -12.81 -0.66
CA GLY A 107 14.03 -11.59 -0.18
C GLY A 107 13.93 -10.41 -1.15
N ILE A 108 13.04 -10.45 -2.16
CA ILE A 108 12.81 -9.33 -3.07
C ILE A 108 11.51 -8.62 -2.63
N PRO A 109 11.59 -7.40 -2.08
CA PRO A 109 10.41 -6.62 -1.74
C PRO A 109 9.52 -6.41 -2.97
N THR A 110 8.21 -6.69 -2.81
CA THR A 110 7.25 -6.56 -3.90
C THR A 110 6.15 -5.55 -3.60
N VAL A 111 5.56 -5.00 -4.66
CA VAL A 111 4.37 -4.14 -4.59
C VAL A 111 3.27 -4.76 -5.46
N ALA A 112 2.30 -5.42 -4.80
CA ALA A 112 1.12 -6.01 -5.44
C ALA A 112 0.09 -4.92 -5.78
N SER A 113 0.21 -4.33 -6.97
CA SER A 113 -0.56 -3.13 -7.35
C SER A 113 -2.04 -3.42 -7.64
N VAL A 114 -2.38 -4.58 -8.18
CA VAL A 114 -3.77 -4.95 -8.52
C VAL A 114 -4.57 -5.20 -7.26
N GLN A 115 -4.03 -5.97 -6.32
CA GLN A 115 -4.70 -6.26 -5.05
C GLN A 115 -5.06 -4.97 -4.31
N ARG A 116 -4.10 -4.06 -4.11
CA ARG A 116 -4.32 -2.78 -3.43
C ARG A 116 -5.39 -1.91 -4.11
N THR A 117 -5.39 -1.89 -5.45
CA THR A 117 -6.39 -1.14 -6.21
C THR A 117 -7.77 -1.77 -6.08
N THR A 118 -7.86 -3.11 -6.21
CA THR A 118 -9.12 -3.85 -6.07
C THR A 118 -9.73 -3.67 -4.70
N GLU A 119 -8.95 -3.80 -3.63
CA GLU A 119 -9.39 -3.56 -2.26
C GLU A 119 -9.89 -2.12 -2.07
N SER A 120 -9.21 -1.15 -2.67
CA SER A 120 -9.62 0.25 -2.61
C SER A 120 -10.94 0.52 -3.34
N VAL A 121 -11.19 -0.17 -4.44
CA VAL A 121 -12.47 -0.09 -5.19
C VAL A 121 -13.57 -0.80 -4.41
N LEU A 122 -13.32 -2.02 -3.92
CA LEU A 122 -14.30 -2.79 -3.14
C LEU A 122 -14.80 -2.00 -1.93
N ARG A 123 -13.91 -1.34 -1.19
CA ARG A 123 -14.29 -0.50 -0.04
C ARG A 123 -15.22 0.67 -0.40
N ARG A 124 -15.26 1.09 -1.66
CA ARG A 124 -16.12 2.19 -2.12
C ARG A 124 -17.44 1.71 -2.75
N VAL A 125 -17.44 0.47 -3.23
CA VAL A 125 -18.60 -0.13 -3.93
C VAL A 125 -19.48 -0.90 -2.95
N LEU A 126 -18.88 -1.54 -1.95
CA LEU A 126 -19.63 -2.25 -0.91
C LEU A 126 -20.16 -1.27 0.13
N PRO A 127 -21.30 -1.61 0.78
CA PRO A 127 -21.81 -0.84 1.92
C PRO A 127 -20.70 -0.65 2.97
N PRO A 128 -20.76 0.42 3.79
CA PRO A 128 -19.77 0.69 4.83
C PRO A 128 -19.92 -0.26 6.03
N ASP A 129 -19.90 -1.56 5.77
CA ASP A 129 -19.74 -2.58 6.81
C ASP A 129 -18.32 -2.56 7.36
N ALA A 130 -18.08 -3.24 8.48
CA ALA A 130 -16.75 -3.33 9.05
C ALA A 130 -15.75 -3.82 8.01
N SER A 131 -14.97 -2.90 7.43
CA SER A 131 -14.08 -3.17 6.31
C SER A 131 -12.62 -3.15 6.75
N LEU A 132 -11.85 -4.13 6.30
CA LEU A 132 -10.41 -4.20 6.51
C LEU A 132 -9.75 -3.01 5.81
N THR A 133 -9.14 -2.12 6.59
CA THR A 133 -8.45 -0.93 6.07
C THR A 133 -6.97 -1.21 5.83
N TRP A 134 -6.35 -1.97 6.73
CA TRP A 134 -4.95 -2.37 6.66
C TRP A 134 -4.74 -3.66 7.45
N SER A 135 -3.78 -4.48 7.05
CA SER A 135 -3.30 -5.63 7.83
C SER A 135 -1.79 -5.69 7.82
N HIS A 136 -1.23 -6.16 8.94
CA HIS A 136 0.19 -6.50 9.00
C HIS A 136 0.48 -7.64 8.02
N PRO A 137 1.65 -7.71 7.37
CA PRO A 137 2.01 -8.78 6.43
C PRO A 137 1.86 -10.20 7.00
N THR A 138 2.05 -10.36 8.30
CA THR A 138 1.85 -11.67 8.98
C THR A 138 0.38 -12.01 9.23
N GLY A 139 -0.56 -11.09 8.98
CA GLY A 139 -1.98 -11.25 9.28
C GLY A 139 -2.32 -11.28 10.79
N SER A 140 -1.35 -11.01 11.67
CA SER A 140 -1.56 -11.09 13.13
C SER A 140 -2.31 -9.90 13.71
N VAL A 141 -2.28 -8.75 13.04
CA VAL A 141 -2.97 -7.50 13.43
C VAL A 141 -3.56 -6.84 12.20
N ALA A 142 -4.76 -6.31 12.34
CA ALA A 142 -5.40 -5.53 11.29
C ALA A 142 -6.03 -4.24 11.83
N LEU A 143 -6.20 -3.26 10.95
CA LEU A 143 -6.98 -2.06 11.18
C LEU A 143 -8.28 -2.17 10.39
N VAL A 144 -9.41 -2.06 11.09
CA VAL A 144 -10.75 -2.23 10.53
C VAL A 144 -11.56 -0.99 10.84
N ASN A 145 -12.28 -0.44 9.86
CA ASN A 145 -13.24 0.60 10.13
C ASN A 145 -14.65 0.02 10.25
N ALA A 146 -15.44 0.57 11.16
CA ALA A 146 -16.85 0.29 11.30
C ALA A 146 -17.62 1.59 11.53
N THR A 147 -18.82 1.67 10.95
CA THR A 147 -19.75 2.76 11.19
C THR A 147 -20.76 2.31 12.27
N PRO A 148 -20.78 2.94 13.45
CA PRO A 148 -21.71 2.57 14.50
C PRO A 148 -23.15 2.89 14.10
N THR A 149 -24.09 2.03 14.48
CA THR A 149 -25.51 2.34 14.36
C THR A 149 -25.94 3.39 15.39
N PRO A 150 -27.07 4.07 15.21
CA PRO A 150 -27.55 5.08 16.17
C PRO A 150 -27.66 4.60 17.62
N ALA A 151 -27.82 3.30 17.83
CA ALA A 151 -27.87 2.71 19.17
C ALA A 151 -26.54 2.83 19.96
N TRP A 152 -25.45 3.10 19.30
CA TRP A 152 -24.13 3.32 19.91
C TRP A 152 -23.85 4.80 20.23
N TYR A 153 -24.67 5.74 19.77
CA TYR A 153 -24.44 7.16 20.02
C TYR A 153 -24.50 7.48 21.51
N GLY A 154 -23.51 8.23 22.00
CA GLY A 154 -23.34 8.54 23.42
C GLY A 154 -22.55 7.51 24.22
N VAL A 155 -22.28 6.32 23.66
CA VAL A 155 -21.45 5.30 24.35
C VAL A 155 -19.98 5.76 24.38
N ALA A 156 -19.37 5.71 25.56
CA ALA A 156 -17.96 6.08 25.73
C ALA A 156 -17.04 5.09 25.02
N PHE A 157 -15.93 5.58 24.45
CA PHE A 157 -14.95 4.74 23.74
C PHE A 157 -14.42 3.58 24.60
N PRO A 158 -14.09 3.75 25.90
CA PRO A 158 -13.69 2.63 26.74
C PRO A 158 -14.75 1.51 26.82
N THR A 159 -16.03 1.87 26.90
CA THR A 159 -17.13 0.90 26.90
C THR A 159 -17.26 0.19 25.55
N VAL A 160 -17.09 0.92 24.44
CA VAL A 160 -17.04 0.28 23.11
C VAL A 160 -15.89 -0.73 23.02
N GLU A 161 -14.70 -0.38 23.50
CA GLU A 161 -13.54 -1.27 23.52
C GLU A 161 -13.79 -2.52 24.38
N GLU A 162 -14.41 -2.37 25.53
CA GLU A 162 -14.75 -3.48 26.42
C GLU A 162 -15.77 -4.44 25.77
N LEU A 163 -16.84 -3.91 25.21
CA LEU A 163 -17.89 -4.71 24.56
C LEU A 163 -17.40 -5.41 23.29
N THR A 164 -16.53 -4.76 22.53
CA THR A 164 -16.00 -5.34 21.28
C THR A 164 -14.79 -6.23 21.50
N GLY A 165 -14.04 -6.04 22.59
CA GLY A 165 -12.74 -6.65 22.84
C GLY A 165 -11.66 -6.11 21.90
N CYS A 166 -11.90 -4.98 21.23
CA CYS A 166 -10.99 -4.37 20.26
C CYS A 166 -10.58 -2.98 20.72
N ARG A 167 -9.39 -2.51 20.29
CA ARG A 167 -8.94 -1.15 20.59
C ARG A 167 -9.32 -0.19 19.49
N ILE A 168 -9.91 0.97 19.84
CA ILE A 168 -10.12 2.06 18.91
C ILE A 168 -8.81 2.80 18.72
N ALA A 169 -8.27 2.82 17.50
CA ALA A 169 -7.04 3.53 17.18
C ALA A 169 -7.30 5.03 16.97
N PHE A 170 -8.35 5.35 16.22
CA PHE A 170 -8.79 6.71 15.95
C PHE A 170 -10.24 6.71 15.45
N THR A 171 -10.84 7.89 15.40
CA THR A 171 -12.13 8.12 14.73
C THR A 171 -12.01 9.16 13.63
N SER A 172 -12.90 9.05 12.63
CA SER A 172 -13.07 10.06 11.59
C SER A 172 -14.52 10.52 11.59
N ARG A 173 -14.77 11.82 11.68
CA ARG A 173 -16.09 12.44 11.64
C ARG A 173 -16.12 13.53 10.60
N LEU A 174 -16.94 13.38 9.55
CA LEU A 174 -17.06 14.33 8.45
C LEU A 174 -15.69 14.73 7.83
N GLY A 175 -14.76 13.79 7.78
CA GLY A 175 -13.41 14.00 7.26
C GLY A 175 -12.38 14.52 8.26
N ALA A 176 -12.79 14.98 9.45
CA ALA A 176 -11.86 15.29 10.54
C ALA A 176 -11.45 13.99 11.26
N VAL A 177 -10.14 13.78 11.39
CA VAL A 177 -9.56 12.59 12.03
C VAL A 177 -8.93 12.97 13.36
N GLN A 178 -9.20 12.21 14.41
CA GLN A 178 -8.58 12.38 15.72
C GLN A 178 -8.23 11.03 16.36
N PRO A 179 -7.11 10.91 17.07
CA PRO A 179 -6.76 9.73 17.85
C PRO A 179 -7.86 9.39 18.86
N ALA A 180 -7.99 8.11 19.20
CA ALA A 180 -8.90 7.71 20.26
C ALA A 180 -8.41 8.22 21.63
N SER A 181 -9.35 8.66 22.45
CA SER A 181 -9.14 9.11 23.82
C SER A 181 -10.30 8.63 24.69
N SER A 182 -10.05 8.41 25.98
CA SER A 182 -11.03 7.85 26.91
C SER A 182 -12.18 8.80 27.25
N ASP A 183 -12.06 10.07 26.94
CA ASP A 183 -13.11 11.10 27.12
C ASP A 183 -14.05 11.22 25.94
N LEU A 184 -13.77 10.51 24.84
CA LEU A 184 -14.60 10.53 23.65
C LEU A 184 -15.81 9.60 23.78
N VAL A 185 -16.91 10.05 23.18
CA VAL A 185 -18.12 9.26 23.01
C VAL A 185 -18.47 9.12 21.53
N VAL A 186 -19.11 8.03 21.17
CA VAL A 186 -19.59 7.78 19.81
C VAL A 186 -20.64 8.82 19.44
N GLN A 187 -20.52 9.42 18.28
CA GLN A 187 -21.45 10.42 17.76
C GLN A 187 -21.90 10.06 16.34
N GLU A 188 -22.93 10.74 15.89
CA GLU A 188 -23.41 10.66 14.51
C GLU A 188 -22.28 11.01 13.52
N HIS A 189 -22.24 10.31 12.39
CA HIS A 189 -21.22 10.40 11.36
C HIS A 189 -19.80 9.92 11.76
N ASP A 190 -19.65 9.28 12.94
CA ASP A 190 -18.39 8.66 13.29
C ASP A 190 -18.12 7.42 12.45
N GLN A 191 -16.89 7.32 12.00
CA GLN A 191 -16.25 6.09 11.53
C GLN A 191 -15.18 5.71 12.54
N LEU A 192 -15.37 4.60 13.23
CA LEU A 192 -14.42 4.11 14.23
C LEU A 192 -13.42 3.16 13.56
N TYR A 193 -12.14 3.35 13.85
CA TYR A 193 -11.05 2.53 13.34
C TYR A 193 -10.48 1.69 14.46
N PHE A 194 -10.69 0.38 14.37
CA PHE A 194 -10.31 -0.59 15.40
C PHE A 194 -9.03 -1.32 15.01
N ALA A 195 -8.12 -1.46 15.96
CA ALA A 195 -7.03 -2.42 15.89
C ALA A 195 -7.55 -3.77 16.42
N ILE A 196 -7.51 -4.79 15.57
CA ILE A 196 -7.98 -6.14 15.90
C ILE A 196 -6.85 -7.18 15.80
N ALA A 197 -6.95 -8.24 16.57
CA ALA A 197 -6.09 -9.40 16.41
C ALA A 197 -6.59 -10.25 15.22
N GLY A 198 -5.67 -10.64 14.32
CA GLY A 198 -6.02 -11.35 13.09
C GLY A 198 -6.68 -10.43 12.04
N THR A 199 -7.44 -11.03 11.13
CA THR A 199 -8.10 -10.36 10.02
C THR A 199 -9.60 -10.66 9.92
N ASP A 200 -10.16 -11.42 10.89
CA ASP A 200 -11.60 -11.72 10.91
C ASP A 200 -12.40 -10.53 11.46
N THR A 201 -13.13 -9.91 10.58
CA THR A 201 -13.96 -8.73 10.88
C THR A 201 -15.40 -9.08 11.25
N THR A 202 -15.79 -10.36 11.17
CA THR A 202 -17.20 -10.80 11.30
C THR A 202 -17.78 -10.42 12.65
N ARG A 203 -17.08 -10.73 13.74
CA ARG A 203 -17.53 -10.42 15.10
C ARG A 203 -17.70 -8.93 15.33
N LEU A 204 -16.75 -8.11 14.88
CA LEU A 204 -16.83 -6.66 15.06
C LEU A 204 -18.01 -6.08 14.26
N ARG A 205 -18.21 -6.57 13.02
CA ARG A 205 -19.35 -6.18 12.19
C ARG A 205 -20.68 -6.47 12.88
N ASP A 206 -20.85 -7.71 13.36
CA ASP A 206 -22.06 -8.13 14.02
C ASP A 206 -22.35 -7.31 15.27
N LEU A 207 -21.33 -7.01 16.07
CA LEU A 207 -21.47 -6.18 17.27
C LEU A 207 -21.87 -4.74 16.90
N MET A 208 -21.18 -4.10 15.95
CA MET A 208 -21.45 -2.70 15.59
C MET A 208 -22.77 -2.50 14.84
N SER A 209 -23.30 -3.56 14.20
CA SER A 209 -24.59 -3.55 13.51
C SER A 209 -25.79 -3.74 14.44
N ASN A 210 -25.57 -4.16 15.68
CA ASN A 210 -26.60 -4.39 16.69
C ASN A 210 -26.47 -3.40 17.85
N PRO A 211 -27.54 -3.14 18.63
CA PRO A 211 -27.45 -2.33 19.83
C PRO A 211 -26.43 -2.90 20.83
N PRO A 212 -25.69 -2.02 21.55
CA PRO A 212 -24.78 -2.46 22.59
C PRO A 212 -25.55 -3.17 23.72
N ARG A 213 -25.00 -4.26 24.24
CA ARG A 213 -25.49 -4.88 25.46
C ARG A 213 -24.79 -4.22 26.64
N LEU A 214 -25.34 -3.10 27.09
CA LEU A 214 -24.88 -2.45 28.33
C LEU A 214 -25.43 -3.30 29.50
N GLU A 215 -24.54 -3.81 30.34
CA GLU A 215 -24.94 -4.38 31.61
C GLU A 215 -25.40 -3.22 32.52
N ASP A 216 -26.61 -3.33 33.11
CA ASP A 216 -27.21 -2.36 34.05
C ASP A 216 -26.39 -2.23 35.32
#